data_e532cb1bf57abe2c98388d78987afb4d
#
_entry.id   e532cb1bf57abe2c98388d78987afb4d
#
_cell.length_a   1.000
_cell.length_b   1.000
_cell.length_c   1.000
_cell.angle_alpha   90.00
_cell.angle_beta   90.00
_cell.angle_gamma   90.00
#
_symmetry.space_group_name_H-M   'P 1'
#
loop_
_entity.id
_entity.type
_entity.pdbx_description
1 polymer ?
#
loop_
_entity_poly.entity_id
_entity_poly.type
_entity_poly.pdbx_seq_one_letter_code
_entity_poly.pdbx_strand_id
1 'polypeptide(L)' 'MGSRSKYEKRDLVNAALYIQQTGTVWAKLPENYPPYGSVYAFYKRSLKNGSWQHVLDVL' A
#
# COMPACT_ATOMS: atom_id res chain seq x y z
N MET A 1 18.14 -2.07 -11.62
CA MET A 1 17.77 -2.30 -11.45
C MET A 1 17.16 -2.79 -10.71
N GLY A 2 17.29 -3.32 -10.62
CA GLY A 2 16.57 -4.11 -9.90
C GLY A 2 15.89 -3.53 -8.84
N SER A 3 16.15 -2.55 -8.56
CA SER A 3 15.51 -1.93 -7.51
C SER A 3 14.07 -1.80 -7.73
N ARG A 4 13.65 -2.09 -8.93
CA ARG A 4 12.32 -1.95 -9.17
C ARG A 4 11.53 -2.89 -8.38
N SER A 5 10.44 -2.48 -7.86
CA SER A 5 9.57 -3.31 -7.08
C SER A 5 8.95 -4.40 -7.94
N LYS A 6 8.77 -5.58 -7.39
CA LYS A 6 8.10 -6.63 -8.08
C LYS A 6 6.62 -6.45 -8.01
N TYR A 7 6.12 -5.55 -7.20
CA TYR A 7 4.70 -5.39 -6.98
C TYR A 7 4.18 -4.21 -7.75
N GLU A 8 2.98 -4.34 -8.28
CA GLU A 8 2.36 -3.25 -8.98
C GLU A 8 1.77 -2.26 -7.98
N LYS A 9 1.59 -1.04 -8.44
CA LYS A 9 0.97 -0.03 -7.61
C LYS A 9 -0.39 -0.50 -7.11
N ARG A 10 -1.13 -1.21 -7.95
CA ARG A 10 -2.43 -1.72 -7.59
C ARG A 10 -2.36 -2.63 -6.38
N ASP A 11 -1.35 -3.49 -6.33
CA ASP A 11 -1.18 -4.39 -5.20
C ASP A 11 -0.91 -3.63 -3.92
N LEU A 12 -0.12 -2.60 -4.01
CA LEU A 12 0.21 -1.79 -2.84
C LEU A 12 -1.02 -1.05 -2.34
N VAL A 13 -1.82 -0.54 -3.26
CA VAL A 13 -3.04 0.16 -2.90
C VAL A 13 -4.03 -0.77 -2.23
N ASN A 14 -4.20 -1.96 -2.80
CA ASN A 14 -5.14 -2.93 -2.24
C ASN A 14 -4.73 -3.34 -0.83
N ALA A 15 -3.44 -3.52 -0.60
CA ALA A 15 -2.95 -3.90 0.72
C ALA A 15 -3.21 -2.79 1.72
N ALA A 16 -2.96 -1.56 1.34
CA ALA A 16 -3.19 -0.43 2.23
C ALA A 16 -4.67 -0.29 2.57
N LEU A 17 -5.52 -0.50 1.57
CA LEU A 17 -6.96 -0.43 1.80
C LEU A 17 -7.41 -1.55 2.74
N TYR A 18 -6.83 -2.72 2.59
CA TYR A 18 -7.16 -3.84 3.46
C TYR A 18 -6.90 -3.45 4.92
N ILE A 19 -5.75 -2.86 5.17
CA ILE A 19 -5.38 -2.43 6.51
C ILE A 19 -6.37 -1.39 7.04
N GLN A 20 -6.73 -0.44 6.21
CA GLN A 20 -7.64 0.60 6.62
C GLN A 20 -9.04 0.07 6.91
N GLN A 21 -9.50 -0.86 6.11
CA GLN A 21 -10.85 -1.37 6.26
C GLN A 21 -10.99 -2.35 7.40
N THR A 22 -9.97 -3.12 7.67
CA THR A 22 -10.04 -4.14 8.71
C THR A 22 -9.50 -3.66 10.05
N GLY A 23 -8.70 -2.61 10.03
CA GLY A 23 -8.07 -2.15 11.27
C GLY A 23 -6.94 -3.05 11.71
N THR A 24 -6.49 -3.94 10.83
CA THR A 24 -5.40 -4.85 11.15
C THR A 24 -4.09 -4.07 11.26
N VAL A 25 -3.20 -4.51 12.15
CA VAL A 25 -1.91 -3.86 12.25
C VAL A 25 -1.07 -4.23 11.05
N TRP A 26 -0.16 -3.35 10.67
CA TRP A 26 0.65 -3.56 9.48
C TRP A 26 1.42 -4.87 9.50
N ALA A 27 1.96 -5.24 10.63
CA ALA A 27 2.77 -6.44 10.73
C ALA A 27 1.98 -7.71 10.48
N LYS A 28 0.67 -7.63 10.53
CA LYS A 28 -0.17 -8.81 10.32
C LYS A 28 -0.80 -8.86 8.95
N LEU A 29 -0.29 -8.07 8.03
CA LEU A 29 -0.77 -8.09 6.66
C LEU A 29 -0.56 -9.49 6.07
N PRO A 30 -1.58 -10.09 5.45
CA PRO A 30 -1.44 -11.44 4.88
C PRO A 30 -0.35 -11.54 3.85
N GLU A 31 0.16 -12.75 3.67
CA GLU A 31 1.28 -12.96 2.75
C GLU A 31 0.92 -12.80 1.29
N ASN A 32 -0.35 -12.91 0.96
CA ASN A 32 -0.74 -12.75 -0.43
C ASN A 32 -0.68 -11.28 -0.86
N TYR A 33 -0.39 -10.38 0.06
CA TYR A 33 -0.14 -8.99 -0.27
C TYR A 33 1.35 -8.74 -0.26
N PRO A 34 1.82 -7.62 -0.80
CA PRO A 34 3.24 -7.28 -0.73
C PRO A 34 3.69 -7.14 0.72
N PRO A 35 5.00 -7.22 0.99
CA PRO A 35 5.49 -7.04 2.34
C PRO A 35 4.98 -5.74 2.95
N TYR A 36 4.63 -5.78 4.22
CA TYR A 36 4.02 -4.60 4.82
C TYR A 36 4.97 -3.39 4.82
N GLY A 37 6.25 -3.63 4.88
CA GLY A 37 7.19 -2.52 4.83
C GLY A 37 7.08 -1.74 3.55
N SER A 38 6.94 -2.44 2.43
CA SER A 38 6.79 -1.78 1.15
C SER A 38 5.47 -1.05 1.06
N VAL A 39 4.41 -1.68 1.54
CA VAL A 39 3.08 -1.08 1.51
C VAL A 39 3.04 0.16 2.38
N TYR A 40 3.62 0.07 3.56
CA TYR A 40 3.63 1.18 4.49
C TYR A 40 4.39 2.37 3.93
N ALA A 41 5.54 2.12 3.32
CA ALA A 41 6.33 3.18 2.71
C ALA A 41 5.55 3.85 1.59
N PHE A 42 4.89 3.06 0.77
CA PHE A 42 4.08 3.58 -0.32
C PHE A 42 2.93 4.44 0.24
N TYR A 43 2.27 3.93 1.27
CA TYR A 43 1.16 4.61 1.88
C TYR A 43 1.58 5.97 2.46
N LYS A 44 2.67 5.98 3.22
CA LYS A 44 3.16 7.21 3.81
C LYS A 44 3.56 8.22 2.76
N ARG A 45 4.20 7.77 1.71
CA ARG A 45 4.60 8.65 0.63
C ARG A 45 3.37 9.25 -0.05
N SER A 46 2.34 8.43 -0.26
CA SER A 46 1.13 8.89 -0.90
C SER A 46 0.41 9.92 -0.07
N LEU A 47 0.40 9.74 1.25
CA LEU A 47 -0.20 10.71 2.13
C LEU A 47 0.53 12.02 2.08
N LYS A 48 1.85 11.95 2.10
CA LYS A 48 2.67 13.15 2.11
C LYS A 48 2.50 13.96 0.84
N ASN A 49 2.36 13.30 -0.28
CA ASN A 49 2.20 13.97 -1.56
C ASN A 49 0.76 14.31 -1.88
N GLY A 50 -0.17 13.86 -1.06
CA GLY A 50 -1.57 14.09 -1.36
C GLY A 50 -2.11 13.14 -2.41
N SER A 51 -1.30 12.21 -2.88
CA SER A 51 -1.76 11.30 -3.92
C SER A 51 -2.72 10.27 -3.42
N TRP A 52 -2.74 10.01 -2.13
CA TRP A 52 -3.62 8.99 -1.58
C TRP A 52 -5.09 9.31 -1.87
N GLN A 53 -5.44 10.57 -1.71
CA GLN A 53 -6.80 10.99 -1.97
C GLN A 53 -7.14 10.76 -3.44
N HIS A 54 -6.19 11.03 -4.31
CA HIS A 54 -6.38 10.83 -5.74
C HIS A 54 -6.54 9.35 -6.06
N VAL A 55 -5.78 8.50 -5.40
CA VAL A 55 -5.86 7.06 -5.59
C VAL A 55 -7.25 6.58 -5.22
N LEU A 56 -7.78 7.06 -4.11
CA LEU A 56 -9.10 6.66 -3.68
C LEU A 56 -10.18 7.11 -4.67
N ASP A 57 -10.01 8.26 -5.25
CA ASP A 57 -10.97 8.76 -6.21
C ASP A 57 -11.02 7.92 -7.47
N VAL A 58 -9.89 7.36 -7.85
CA VAL A 58 -9.80 6.55 -9.06
C VAL A 58 -10.40 5.18 -8.86
N LEU A 59 -10.33 4.68 -7.67
CA LEU A 59 -10.89 3.39 -7.37
C LEU A 59 -12.40 3.48 -7.25
#